data_e963a4051251e6a058a140bd59e01147
#
_entry.id   e963a4051251e6a058a140bd59e01147
#
_cell.length_a   1.000
_cell.length_b   1.000
_cell.length_c   1.000
_cell.angle_alpha   90.00
_cell.angle_beta   90.00
_cell.angle_gamma   90.00
#
_symmetry.space_group_name_H-M   'P 1'
#
loop_
_entity.id
_entity.type
_entity.pdbx_description
1 polymer ?
#
loop_
_entity_poly.entity_id
_entity_poly.type
_entity_poly.pdbx_seq_one_letter_code
_entity_poly.pdbx_strand_id
1 'polypeptide(L)'
;MRLLDLHNESYLRYFTGHTDKVTSLALSPGSDAVLSCSKDDTVALWDLNSRNSQGKLKLATPYLVAFDPSGTVIAIASQSTSSVLLYDFRNYDKPPFTTFDITPHEDRFTPSTRGRGWTRLEFSNDGKALLIGTDYHGHFVLDAFEGNVKAFLIGKTGSTGRAAPVSTSGKPLGQGDVCFTPDGRYVLGGAGEQSDTLVWDIHQPPETGLFLQPIARLPYRGRSAVIQANPRYNMFATADREIVFWLPDDNPKPPEK
;
A
#
# COMPACT_ATOMS: atom_id res chain seq x y z
N MET A 1 -14.33 -7.85 -11.66
CA MET A 1 -13.57 -8.56 -10.59
C MET A 1 -14.17 -9.93 -10.36
N ARG A 2 -13.50 -10.83 -9.63
CA ARG A 2 -13.96 -12.19 -9.37
C ARG A 2 -13.64 -12.58 -7.94
N LEU A 3 -14.55 -13.28 -7.27
CA LEU A 3 -14.35 -13.91 -5.97
C LEU A 3 -14.07 -15.39 -6.20
N LEU A 4 -12.90 -15.85 -5.76
CA LEU A 4 -12.45 -17.23 -5.88
C LEU A 4 -12.49 -17.91 -4.51
N ASP A 5 -13.09 -19.07 -4.43
CA ASP A 5 -12.95 -19.97 -3.29
C ASP A 5 -11.63 -20.75 -3.45
N LEU A 6 -10.71 -20.54 -2.52
CA LEU A 6 -9.39 -21.20 -2.55
C LEU A 6 -9.45 -22.66 -2.13
N HIS A 7 -10.51 -23.08 -1.41
CA HIS A 7 -10.67 -24.47 -0.99
C HIS A 7 -11.17 -25.36 -2.13
N ASN A 8 -12.16 -24.87 -2.88
CA ASN A 8 -12.79 -25.60 -3.98
C ASN A 8 -12.26 -25.18 -5.36
N GLU A 9 -11.32 -24.22 -5.40
CA GLU A 9 -10.75 -23.65 -6.63
C GLU A 9 -11.82 -23.17 -7.64
N SER A 10 -12.95 -22.72 -7.14
CA SER A 10 -14.11 -22.32 -7.92
C SER A 10 -14.45 -20.84 -7.75
N TYR A 11 -14.94 -20.21 -8.82
CA TYR A 11 -15.39 -18.84 -8.75
C TYR A 11 -16.79 -18.76 -8.12
N LEU A 12 -16.86 -18.15 -6.94
CA LEU A 12 -18.11 -17.95 -6.21
C LEU A 12 -18.95 -16.82 -6.85
N ARG A 13 -18.27 -15.76 -7.35
CA ARG A 13 -18.97 -14.57 -7.84
C ARG A 13 -18.15 -13.76 -8.85
N TYR A 14 -18.90 -13.13 -9.75
CA TYR A 14 -18.37 -12.17 -10.70
C TYR A 14 -18.95 -10.79 -10.39
N PHE A 15 -18.11 -9.76 -10.29
CA PHE A 15 -18.49 -8.37 -10.09
C PHE A 15 -18.21 -7.60 -11.37
N THR A 16 -19.26 -7.13 -12.01
CA THR A 16 -19.23 -6.38 -13.27
C THR A 16 -19.75 -4.97 -13.04
N GLY A 17 -19.08 -3.95 -13.59
CA GLY A 17 -19.54 -2.58 -13.41
C GLY A 17 -18.48 -1.52 -13.67
N HIS A 18 -17.18 -1.82 -13.56
CA HIS A 18 -16.12 -0.98 -14.09
C HIS A 18 -15.99 -1.16 -15.60
N THR A 19 -15.72 -0.06 -16.30
CA THR A 19 -15.55 -0.01 -17.75
C THR A 19 -14.09 0.00 -18.19
N ASP A 20 -13.16 0.19 -17.25
CA ASP A 20 -11.73 0.16 -17.49
C ASP A 20 -11.02 -0.64 -16.40
N LYS A 21 -9.68 -0.67 -16.46
CA LYS A 21 -8.81 -1.45 -15.57
C LYS A 21 -9.00 -1.06 -14.11
N VAL A 22 -9.28 -2.06 -13.27
CA VAL A 22 -9.25 -1.93 -11.80
C VAL A 22 -7.79 -1.83 -11.34
N THR A 23 -7.47 -0.80 -10.57
CA THR A 23 -6.12 -0.47 -10.12
C THR A 23 -5.85 -0.90 -8.68
N SER A 24 -6.87 -0.88 -7.82
CA SER A 24 -6.73 -1.23 -6.41
C SER A 24 -8.01 -1.83 -5.86
N LEU A 25 -7.84 -2.68 -4.86
CA LEU A 25 -8.93 -3.32 -4.09
C LEU A 25 -8.63 -3.18 -2.60
N ALA A 26 -9.65 -2.92 -1.81
CA ALA A 26 -9.58 -2.96 -0.35
C ALA A 26 -10.80 -3.68 0.21
N LEU A 27 -10.56 -4.62 1.13
CA LEU A 27 -11.59 -5.32 1.87
C LEU A 27 -11.83 -4.60 3.20
N SER A 28 -13.09 -4.39 3.55
CA SER A 28 -13.45 -3.84 4.86
C SER A 28 -13.06 -4.82 5.98
N PRO A 29 -12.40 -4.35 7.04
CA PRO A 29 -12.01 -5.22 8.15
C PRO A 29 -13.19 -5.71 9.00
N GLY A 30 -14.34 -5.04 8.94
CA GLY A 30 -15.51 -5.33 9.78
C GLY A 30 -16.75 -5.79 9.03
N SER A 31 -16.70 -5.96 7.70
CA SER A 31 -17.86 -6.32 6.90
C SER A 31 -17.45 -7.01 5.59
N ASP A 32 -18.45 -7.57 4.89
CA ASP A 32 -18.27 -8.16 3.55
C ASP A 32 -18.22 -7.10 2.42
N ALA A 33 -17.85 -5.87 2.75
CA ALA A 33 -17.75 -4.79 1.78
C ALA A 33 -16.34 -4.74 1.15
N VAL A 34 -16.30 -4.52 -0.15
CA VAL A 34 -15.08 -4.34 -0.93
C VAL A 34 -15.14 -3.03 -1.68
N LEU A 35 -14.06 -2.29 -1.66
CA LEU A 35 -13.86 -1.11 -2.50
C LEU A 35 -12.93 -1.44 -3.66
N SER A 36 -13.18 -0.84 -4.80
CA SER A 36 -12.31 -0.92 -5.97
C SER A 36 -12.15 0.44 -6.63
N CYS A 37 -10.89 0.80 -6.93
CA CYS A 37 -10.56 1.94 -7.79
C CYS A 37 -10.35 1.45 -9.23
N SER A 38 -10.71 2.28 -10.21
CA SER A 38 -10.53 1.98 -11.61
C SER A 38 -10.10 3.20 -12.41
N LYS A 39 -9.46 2.95 -13.55
CA LYS A 39 -9.11 3.99 -14.54
C LYS A 39 -10.32 4.60 -15.24
N ASP A 40 -11.54 4.11 -14.95
CA ASP A 40 -12.81 4.70 -15.41
C ASP A 40 -13.27 5.89 -14.55
N ASP A 41 -12.36 6.48 -13.76
CA ASP A 41 -12.62 7.59 -12.85
C ASP A 41 -13.73 7.30 -11.83
N THR A 42 -13.82 6.02 -11.42
CA THR A 42 -14.77 5.62 -10.37
C THR A 42 -14.13 4.79 -9.28
N VAL A 43 -14.65 4.95 -8.06
CA VAL A 43 -14.49 4.02 -6.95
C VAL A 43 -15.82 3.34 -6.73
N ALA A 44 -15.85 2.02 -6.78
CA ALA A 44 -17.07 1.24 -6.61
C ALA A 44 -17.05 0.50 -5.28
N LEU A 45 -18.21 0.52 -4.61
CA LEU A 45 -18.48 -0.25 -3.40
C LEU A 45 -19.27 -1.51 -3.78
N TRP A 46 -18.79 -2.64 -3.32
CA TRP A 46 -19.36 -3.97 -3.54
C TRP A 46 -19.66 -4.64 -2.21
N ASP A 47 -20.67 -5.47 -2.21
CA ASP A 47 -20.93 -6.44 -1.15
C ASP A 47 -20.61 -7.84 -1.68
N LEU A 48 -19.78 -8.59 -0.97
CA LEU A 48 -19.42 -9.96 -1.36
C LEU A 48 -20.65 -10.88 -1.49
N ASN A 49 -21.75 -10.55 -0.86
CA ASN A 49 -23.02 -11.30 -0.93
C ASN A 49 -23.94 -10.86 -2.09
N SER A 50 -23.65 -9.73 -2.75
CA SER A 50 -24.42 -9.19 -3.86
C SER A 50 -23.65 -9.23 -5.18
N ARG A 51 -24.36 -9.33 -6.32
CA ARG A 51 -23.75 -9.26 -7.66
C ARG A 51 -23.55 -7.82 -8.14
N ASN A 52 -24.37 -6.90 -7.66
CA ASN A 52 -24.37 -5.51 -8.10
C ASN A 52 -23.52 -4.65 -7.17
N SER A 53 -22.93 -3.58 -7.73
CA SER A 53 -22.31 -2.55 -6.90
C SER A 53 -23.37 -1.86 -6.06
N GLN A 54 -23.08 -1.65 -4.78
CA GLN A 54 -23.96 -0.92 -3.87
C GLN A 54 -23.90 0.60 -4.10
N GLY A 55 -22.73 1.08 -4.57
CA GLY A 55 -22.52 2.48 -4.86
C GLY A 55 -21.33 2.73 -5.75
N LYS A 56 -21.28 3.91 -6.33
CA LYS A 56 -20.16 4.41 -7.12
C LYS A 56 -19.88 5.86 -6.78
N LEU A 57 -18.62 6.18 -6.54
CA LEU A 57 -18.12 7.52 -6.36
C LEU A 57 -17.30 7.90 -7.60
N LYS A 58 -17.61 9.05 -8.21
CA LYS A 58 -16.84 9.61 -9.32
C LYS A 58 -15.73 10.49 -8.75
N LEU A 59 -14.50 10.16 -9.07
CA LEU A 59 -13.30 10.89 -8.67
C LEU A 59 -12.34 10.98 -9.85
N ALA A 60 -11.66 12.11 -9.98
CA ALA A 60 -10.62 12.24 -10.97
C ALA A 60 -9.45 11.32 -10.62
N THR A 61 -9.17 10.36 -11.51
CA THR A 61 -8.02 9.44 -11.43
C THR A 61 -7.80 8.79 -10.05
N PRO A 62 -8.81 8.08 -9.45
CA PRO A 62 -8.60 7.33 -8.24
C PRO A 62 -7.69 6.15 -8.56
N TYR A 63 -6.67 5.91 -7.73
CA TYR A 63 -5.65 4.92 -8.05
C TYR A 63 -5.48 3.85 -6.99
N LEU A 64 -5.39 4.23 -5.72
CA LEU A 64 -5.29 3.30 -4.60
C LEU A 64 -6.41 3.57 -3.61
N VAL A 65 -6.84 2.53 -2.92
CA VAL A 65 -7.84 2.61 -1.86
C VAL A 65 -7.43 1.76 -0.68
N ALA A 66 -7.73 2.24 0.53
CA ALA A 66 -7.51 1.51 1.77
C ALA A 66 -8.65 1.79 2.75
N PHE A 67 -8.98 0.80 3.59
CA PHE A 67 -9.78 1.00 4.78
C PHE A 67 -8.87 1.25 5.98
N ASP A 68 -9.35 2.07 6.91
CA ASP A 68 -8.76 2.12 8.24
C ASP A 68 -9.08 0.84 9.03
N PRO A 69 -8.35 0.52 10.10
CA PRO A 69 -8.57 -0.71 10.87
C PRO A 69 -9.96 -0.83 11.51
N SER A 70 -10.64 0.29 11.77
CA SER A 70 -12.01 0.29 12.30
C SER A 70 -13.09 0.02 11.25
N GLY A 71 -12.72 0.13 9.95
CA GLY A 71 -13.65 0.02 8.83
C GLY A 71 -14.60 1.22 8.68
N THR A 72 -14.32 2.34 9.36
CA THR A 72 -15.19 3.53 9.33
C THR A 72 -14.67 4.59 8.36
N VAL A 73 -13.38 4.63 8.08
CA VAL A 73 -12.74 5.58 7.18
C VAL A 73 -12.22 4.88 5.92
N ILE A 74 -12.36 5.56 4.81
CA ILE A 74 -11.79 5.15 3.52
C ILE A 74 -10.77 6.19 3.10
N ALA A 75 -9.57 5.77 2.77
CA ALA A 75 -8.57 6.58 2.12
C ALA A 75 -8.52 6.26 0.62
N ILE A 76 -8.59 7.28 -0.22
CA ILE A 76 -8.49 7.16 -1.67
C ILE A 76 -7.35 8.05 -2.14
N ALA A 77 -6.33 7.44 -2.72
CA ALA A 77 -5.19 8.15 -3.29
C ALA A 77 -5.43 8.50 -4.76
N SER A 78 -5.25 9.77 -5.11
CA SER A 78 -5.26 10.26 -6.48
C SER A 78 -3.87 10.68 -6.91
N GLN A 79 -3.35 10.02 -7.93
CA GLN A 79 -2.01 10.34 -8.46
C GLN A 79 -1.96 11.66 -9.22
N SER A 80 -3.04 12.04 -9.90
CA SER A 80 -3.06 13.27 -10.71
C SER A 80 -2.99 14.54 -9.86
N THR A 81 -3.54 14.47 -8.65
CA THR A 81 -3.56 15.57 -7.69
C THR A 81 -2.52 15.41 -6.59
N SER A 82 -1.75 14.31 -6.57
CA SER A 82 -0.81 13.96 -5.48
C SER A 82 -1.45 14.10 -4.10
N SER A 83 -2.67 13.62 -3.95
CA SER A 83 -3.45 13.79 -2.73
C SER A 83 -4.10 12.49 -2.27
N VAL A 84 -4.38 12.42 -0.98
CA VAL A 84 -5.18 11.37 -0.35
C VAL A 84 -6.45 11.98 0.22
N LEU A 85 -7.58 11.46 -0.22
CA LEU A 85 -8.92 11.91 0.16
C LEU A 85 -9.47 10.94 1.21
N LEU A 86 -9.93 11.48 2.34
CA LEU A 86 -10.53 10.67 3.41
C LEU A 86 -12.04 10.84 3.42
N TYR A 87 -12.76 9.72 3.42
CA TYR A 87 -14.21 9.64 3.44
C TYR A 87 -14.69 8.85 4.64
N ASP A 88 -15.83 9.26 5.18
CA ASP A 88 -16.62 8.42 6.09
C ASP A 88 -17.28 7.30 5.27
N PHE A 89 -17.02 6.06 5.59
CA PHE A 89 -17.56 4.90 4.88
C PHE A 89 -19.09 4.85 4.88
N ARG A 90 -19.74 5.34 5.94
CA ARG A 90 -21.20 5.37 6.02
C ARG A 90 -21.84 6.47 5.19
N ASN A 91 -21.07 7.51 4.89
CA ASN A 91 -21.49 8.70 4.15
C ASN A 91 -20.56 8.96 2.96
N TYR A 92 -20.15 7.91 2.25
CA TYR A 92 -19.19 8.00 1.14
C TYR A 92 -19.71 8.82 -0.05
N ASP A 93 -21.01 9.05 -0.14
CA ASP A 93 -21.68 9.89 -1.12
C ASP A 93 -21.49 11.39 -0.89
N LYS A 94 -21.04 11.78 0.31
CA LYS A 94 -20.68 13.16 0.66
C LYS A 94 -19.25 13.49 0.24
N PRO A 95 -18.90 14.78 0.14
CA PRO A 95 -17.51 15.18 -0.08
C PRO A 95 -16.56 14.60 0.98
N PRO A 96 -15.27 14.43 0.64
CA PRO A 96 -14.27 13.98 1.61
C PRO A 96 -14.24 14.95 2.81
N PHE A 97 -14.15 14.42 4.00
CA PHE A 97 -14.05 15.25 5.20
C PHE A 97 -12.65 15.84 5.38
N THR A 98 -11.64 15.24 4.77
CA THR A 98 -10.26 15.70 4.77
C THR A 98 -9.55 15.31 3.48
N THR A 99 -8.61 16.16 3.06
CA THR A 99 -7.71 15.91 1.92
C THR A 99 -6.29 16.22 2.34
N PHE A 100 -5.40 15.22 2.22
CA PHE A 100 -3.97 15.36 2.46
C PHE A 100 -3.26 15.68 1.15
N ASP A 101 -2.65 16.86 1.06
CA ASP A 101 -1.85 17.27 -0.08
C ASP A 101 -0.39 16.84 0.11
N ILE A 102 0.07 15.91 -0.72
CA ILE A 102 1.43 15.38 -0.68
C ILE A 102 2.37 16.15 -1.64
N THR A 103 1.81 17.01 -2.48
CA THR A 103 2.55 17.77 -3.49
C THR A 103 3.82 18.44 -2.97
N PRO A 104 3.81 19.19 -1.84
CA PRO A 104 5.00 19.87 -1.35
C PRO A 104 6.12 18.91 -0.96
N HIS A 105 5.75 17.73 -0.50
CA HIS A 105 6.69 16.69 -0.09
C HIS A 105 7.24 15.92 -1.30
N GLU A 106 6.41 15.62 -2.30
CA GLU A 106 6.88 15.03 -3.54
C GLU A 106 7.85 15.96 -4.27
N ASP A 107 7.55 17.25 -4.35
CA ASP A 107 8.43 18.24 -4.97
C ASP A 107 9.79 18.31 -4.25
N ARG A 108 9.82 18.09 -2.94
CA ARG A 108 11.05 18.09 -2.14
C ARG A 108 11.84 16.80 -2.25
N PHE A 109 11.18 15.63 -2.18
CA PHE A 109 11.84 14.34 -2.06
C PHE A 109 11.93 13.59 -3.40
N THR A 110 10.99 13.82 -4.31
CA THR A 110 10.86 13.08 -5.56
C THR A 110 10.48 13.98 -6.75
N PRO A 111 11.17 15.11 -6.99
CA PRO A 111 10.72 16.16 -7.93
C PRO A 111 10.56 15.67 -9.38
N SER A 112 11.32 14.67 -9.80
CA SER A 112 11.26 14.13 -11.17
C SER A 112 10.09 13.17 -11.40
N THR A 113 9.35 12.81 -10.35
CA THR A 113 8.42 11.68 -10.37
C THR A 113 7.07 11.99 -9.75
N ARG A 114 6.79 13.28 -9.55
CA ARG A 114 5.59 13.81 -8.93
C ARG A 114 4.31 13.10 -9.38
N GLY A 115 3.47 12.68 -8.43
CA GLY A 115 2.19 12.05 -8.66
C GLY A 115 2.24 10.73 -9.43
N ARG A 116 3.42 10.10 -9.57
CA ARG A 116 3.59 8.87 -10.34
C ARG A 116 4.23 7.78 -9.49
N GLY A 117 3.82 6.54 -9.75
CA GLY A 117 4.45 5.37 -9.17
C GLY A 117 4.11 5.13 -7.70
N TRP A 118 2.97 5.61 -7.22
CA TRP A 118 2.43 5.13 -5.96
C TRP A 118 2.01 3.67 -6.10
N THR A 119 2.47 2.83 -5.19
CA THR A 119 2.32 1.37 -5.29
C THR A 119 1.42 0.80 -4.21
N ARG A 120 1.37 1.44 -3.05
CA ARG A 120 0.63 0.97 -1.88
C ARG A 120 0.02 2.15 -1.14
N LEU A 121 -1.18 1.94 -0.63
CA LEU A 121 -1.83 2.78 0.38
C LEU A 121 -2.29 1.86 1.50
N GLU A 122 -1.86 2.11 2.72
CA GLU A 122 -2.14 1.22 3.86
C GLU A 122 -2.16 2.01 5.17
N PHE A 123 -3.18 1.79 5.98
CA PHE A 123 -3.17 2.27 7.37
C PHE A 123 -2.35 1.34 8.25
N SER A 124 -1.67 1.89 9.26
CA SER A 124 -1.14 1.09 10.36
C SER A 124 -2.28 0.44 11.14
N ASN A 125 -2.02 -0.69 11.78
CA ASN A 125 -3.06 -1.45 12.48
C ASN A 125 -3.67 -0.70 13.68
N ASP A 126 -2.96 0.29 14.22
CA ASP A 126 -3.47 1.20 15.26
C ASP A 126 -4.22 2.42 14.69
N GLY A 127 -4.30 2.57 13.36
CA GLY A 127 -4.98 3.64 12.65
C GLY A 127 -4.29 5.02 12.72
N LYS A 128 -3.08 5.12 13.30
CA LYS A 128 -2.40 6.41 13.51
C LYS A 128 -1.47 6.85 12.40
N ALA A 129 -1.08 5.93 11.55
CA ALA A 129 -0.21 6.21 10.42
C ALA A 129 -0.82 5.73 9.10
N LEU A 130 -0.50 6.44 8.02
CA LEU A 130 -0.86 6.09 6.67
C LEU A 130 0.41 5.97 5.82
N LEU A 131 0.65 4.80 5.25
CA LEU A 131 1.78 4.50 4.41
C LEU A 131 1.42 4.72 2.94
N ILE A 132 2.23 5.48 2.24
CA ILE A 132 2.21 5.59 0.78
C ILE A 132 3.47 4.93 0.25
N GLY A 133 3.32 3.74 -0.30
CA GLY A 133 4.38 3.06 -1.03
C GLY A 133 4.65 3.76 -2.35
N THR A 134 5.92 3.87 -2.74
CA THR A 134 6.31 4.43 -4.03
C THR A 134 7.26 3.51 -4.78
N ASP A 135 7.28 3.64 -6.09
CA ASP A 135 8.18 2.91 -6.99
C ASP A 135 9.58 3.57 -7.10
N TYR A 136 9.89 4.54 -6.22
CA TYR A 136 11.12 5.33 -6.28
C TYR A 136 12.08 5.04 -5.12
N HIS A 137 12.78 6.09 -4.67
CA HIS A 137 13.86 5.99 -3.69
C HIS A 137 13.41 5.92 -2.23
N GLY A 138 12.11 5.95 -1.97
CA GLY A 138 11.60 5.87 -0.60
C GLY A 138 10.08 5.85 -0.54
N HIS A 139 9.53 5.77 0.67
CA HIS A 139 8.10 5.70 0.93
C HIS A 139 7.70 6.80 1.93
N PHE A 140 6.46 7.29 1.85
CA PHE A 140 5.94 8.28 2.78
C PHE A 140 5.18 7.61 3.91
N VAL A 141 5.41 8.07 5.12
CA VAL A 141 4.57 7.78 6.30
C VAL A 141 3.97 9.08 6.78
N LEU A 142 2.64 9.14 6.79
CA LEU A 142 1.87 10.30 7.22
C LEU A 142 1.22 10.04 8.57
N ASP A 143 0.92 11.11 9.28
CA ASP A 143 -0.08 11.09 10.34
C ASP A 143 -1.46 10.87 9.71
N ALA A 144 -2.21 9.87 10.19
CA ALA A 144 -3.51 9.53 9.61
C ALA A 144 -4.63 10.52 9.98
N PHE A 145 -4.40 11.40 10.97
CA PHE A 145 -5.37 12.40 11.41
C PHE A 145 -5.08 13.78 10.83
N GLU A 146 -3.81 14.21 10.90
CA GLU A 146 -3.40 15.54 10.47
C GLU A 146 -2.93 15.59 9.01
N GLY A 147 -2.54 14.44 8.44
CA GLY A 147 -2.00 14.33 7.09
C GLY A 147 -0.57 14.84 6.92
N ASN A 148 0.07 15.25 8.00
CA ASN A 148 1.46 15.68 7.98
C ASN A 148 2.37 14.49 7.71
N VAL A 149 3.42 14.68 6.88
CA VAL A 149 4.44 13.65 6.67
C VAL A 149 5.27 13.51 7.94
N LYS A 150 5.18 12.35 8.59
CA LYS A 150 5.99 11.98 9.77
C LYS A 150 7.40 11.58 9.37
N ALA A 151 7.52 10.80 8.30
CA ALA A 151 8.80 10.29 7.84
C ALA A 151 8.78 10.02 6.33
N PHE A 152 9.95 10.16 5.71
CA PHE A 152 10.25 9.64 4.39
C PHE A 152 11.30 8.53 4.54
N LEU A 153 10.87 7.30 4.27
CA LEU A 153 11.67 6.08 4.44
C LEU A 153 12.66 5.97 3.28
N ILE A 154 13.95 6.15 3.57
CA ILE A 154 15.01 6.11 2.56
C ILE A 154 15.79 4.78 2.62
N GLY A 155 16.69 4.60 1.65
CA GLY A 155 17.53 3.38 1.55
C GLY A 155 17.15 2.45 0.40
N LYS A 156 16.02 2.71 -0.25
CA LYS A 156 15.61 2.02 -1.47
C LYS A 156 16.35 2.60 -2.69
N THR A 157 16.82 1.72 -3.59
CA THR A 157 17.56 2.10 -4.80
C THR A 157 16.72 1.88 -6.06
N GLY A 158 15.67 2.68 -6.24
CA GLY A 158 14.79 2.59 -7.40
C GLY A 158 13.64 1.58 -7.25
N SER A 159 13.09 1.12 -8.39
CA SER A 159 11.93 0.26 -8.42
C SER A 159 12.23 -1.18 -8.02
N THR A 160 11.38 -1.75 -7.17
CA THR A 160 11.37 -3.18 -6.86
C THR A 160 10.56 -3.98 -7.89
N GLY A 161 9.76 -3.28 -8.69
CA GLY A 161 8.91 -3.90 -9.71
C GLY A 161 9.74 -4.67 -10.72
N ARG A 162 9.27 -5.86 -11.08
CA ARG A 162 9.81 -6.63 -12.21
C ARG A 162 9.70 -5.77 -13.46
N ALA A 163 10.80 -5.57 -14.20
CA ALA A 163 10.71 -5.09 -15.55
C ALA A 163 9.79 -6.05 -16.33
N ALA A 164 8.55 -5.62 -16.60
CA ALA A 164 7.70 -6.42 -17.46
C ALA A 164 8.41 -6.60 -18.80
N PRO A 165 8.35 -7.79 -19.42
CA PRO A 165 8.70 -7.91 -20.80
C PRO A 165 7.89 -6.83 -21.54
N VAL A 166 8.58 -6.05 -22.36
CA VAL A 166 8.07 -4.88 -23.08
C VAL A 166 6.77 -5.26 -23.80
N SER A 167 5.66 -5.11 -23.12
CA SER A 167 4.34 -5.11 -23.72
C SER A 167 3.83 -3.68 -23.72
N THR A 168 3.49 -3.23 -24.82
CA THR A 168 3.20 -1.93 -25.39
C THR A 168 2.16 -1.06 -24.66
N SER A 169 1.81 -1.29 -23.41
CA SER A 169 0.88 -0.41 -22.67
C SER A 169 0.93 -0.64 -21.16
N GLY A 170 1.68 0.20 -20.49
CA GLY A 170 1.56 0.39 -19.06
C GLY A 170 2.64 -0.32 -18.24
N LYS A 171 3.32 0.49 -17.40
CA LYS A 171 4.20 0.00 -16.33
C LYS A 171 3.51 -1.12 -15.56
N PRO A 172 4.20 -2.22 -15.24
CA PRO A 172 3.68 -3.17 -14.27
C PRO A 172 3.42 -2.38 -12.99
N LEU A 173 2.22 -2.49 -12.48
CA LEU A 173 1.86 -2.03 -11.16
C LEU A 173 2.69 -2.87 -10.18
N GLY A 174 3.79 -2.30 -9.70
CA GLY A 174 4.51 -2.83 -8.56
C GLY A 174 3.60 -2.63 -7.35
N GLN A 175 2.71 -3.57 -7.11
CA GLN A 175 1.79 -3.52 -5.99
C GLN A 175 2.37 -4.33 -4.85
N GLY A 176 2.65 -3.65 -3.73
CA GLY A 176 2.89 -4.32 -2.49
C GLY A 176 4.35 -4.59 -2.15
N ASP A 177 5.27 -3.76 -2.62
CA ASP A 177 6.69 -3.81 -2.24
C ASP A 177 7.00 -3.24 -0.85
N VAL A 178 5.98 -2.84 -0.11
CA VAL A 178 6.07 -2.28 1.24
C VAL A 178 4.81 -2.58 2.04
N CYS A 179 4.92 -2.85 3.34
CA CYS A 179 3.78 -3.03 4.24
C CYS A 179 4.14 -2.69 5.69
N PHE A 180 3.14 -2.43 6.52
CA PHE A 180 3.31 -2.39 7.96
C PHE A 180 3.47 -3.79 8.56
N THR A 181 4.17 -3.87 9.70
CA THR A 181 4.05 -5.01 10.61
C THR A 181 2.74 -4.91 11.41
N PRO A 182 2.22 -6.05 11.93
CA PRO A 182 0.93 -6.06 12.64
C PRO A 182 0.88 -5.17 13.88
N ASP A 183 2.03 -4.90 14.52
CA ASP A 183 2.14 -3.99 15.67
C ASP A 183 2.11 -2.51 15.28
N GLY A 184 2.11 -2.19 13.97
CA GLY A 184 2.12 -0.83 13.44
C GLY A 184 3.41 -0.05 13.70
N ARG A 185 4.45 -0.69 14.24
CA ARG A 185 5.74 -0.06 14.58
C ARG A 185 6.73 -0.06 13.45
N TYR A 186 6.83 -1.18 12.75
CA TYR A 186 7.80 -1.34 11.69
C TYR A 186 7.15 -1.27 10.32
N VAL A 187 7.93 -0.81 9.36
CA VAL A 187 7.61 -0.90 7.93
C VAL A 187 8.64 -1.82 7.29
N LEU A 188 8.18 -2.77 6.49
CA LEU A 188 8.99 -3.69 5.71
C LEU A 188 8.92 -3.27 4.25
N GLY A 189 10.05 -3.21 3.55
CA GLY A 189 10.07 -2.83 2.14
C GLY A 189 11.23 -3.42 1.37
N GLY A 190 11.07 -3.55 0.06
CA GLY A 190 12.15 -3.98 -0.82
C GLY A 190 13.20 -2.89 -1.03
N ALA A 191 14.46 -3.29 -1.12
CA ALA A 191 15.58 -2.37 -1.33
C ALA A 191 15.70 -1.85 -2.78
N GLY A 192 14.78 -2.18 -3.67
CA GLY A 192 14.79 -1.76 -5.06
C GLY A 192 15.63 -2.70 -5.93
N GLU A 193 16.67 -2.18 -6.55
CA GLU A 193 17.58 -2.99 -7.39
C GLU A 193 18.47 -3.93 -6.57
N GLN A 194 18.68 -3.63 -5.30
CA GLN A 194 19.40 -4.49 -4.36
C GLN A 194 18.49 -5.63 -3.89
N SER A 195 19.11 -6.73 -3.50
CA SER A 195 18.42 -7.96 -3.14
C SER A 195 17.95 -8.03 -1.68
N ASP A 196 17.93 -6.91 -0.97
CA ASP A 196 17.61 -6.89 0.46
C ASP A 196 16.16 -6.53 0.72
N THR A 197 15.65 -6.94 1.87
CA THR A 197 14.44 -6.40 2.48
C THR A 197 14.85 -5.42 3.57
N LEU A 198 14.32 -4.22 3.52
CA LEU A 198 14.58 -3.14 4.47
C LEU A 198 13.54 -3.12 5.57
N VAL A 199 13.97 -2.77 6.77
CA VAL A 199 13.11 -2.62 7.95
C VAL A 199 13.31 -1.23 8.52
N TRP A 200 12.24 -0.45 8.68
CA TRP A 200 12.25 0.85 9.33
C TRP A 200 11.41 0.83 10.60
N ASP A 201 11.88 1.48 11.66
CA ASP A 201 11.12 1.72 12.89
C ASP A 201 10.52 3.13 12.84
N ILE A 202 9.23 3.25 12.59
CA ILE A 202 8.55 4.54 12.44
C ILE A 202 8.33 5.29 13.78
N HIS A 203 8.61 4.65 14.90
CA HIS A 203 8.58 5.29 16.22
C HIS A 203 9.91 5.97 16.56
N GLN A 204 10.97 5.71 15.80
CA GLN A 204 12.21 6.44 15.96
C GLN A 204 12.07 7.84 15.34
N PRO A 205 12.59 8.88 16.01
CA PRO A 205 12.63 10.21 15.42
C PRO A 205 13.56 10.18 14.19
N PRO A 206 13.18 10.84 13.09
CA PRO A 206 14.05 10.99 11.93
C PRO A 206 15.38 11.66 12.32
N GLU A 207 16.50 11.15 11.80
CA GLU A 207 17.84 11.68 12.12
C GLU A 207 18.04 13.12 11.65
N THR A 208 17.55 13.45 10.46
CA THR A 208 17.62 14.80 9.89
C THR A 208 16.35 15.10 9.10
N GLY A 209 15.64 16.14 9.50
CA GLY A 209 14.39 16.54 8.83
C GLY A 209 13.32 15.46 8.93
N LEU A 210 12.94 14.87 7.79
CA LEU A 210 11.93 13.81 7.70
C LEU A 210 12.51 12.47 7.24
N PHE A 211 13.83 12.38 7.02
CA PHE A 211 14.47 11.17 6.52
C PHE A 211 14.63 10.11 7.62
N LEU A 212 14.15 8.92 7.35
CA LEU A 212 14.28 7.76 8.24
C LEU A 212 15.08 6.67 7.56
N GLN A 213 16.22 6.30 8.14
CA GLN A 213 17.08 5.22 7.67
C GLN A 213 16.52 3.86 8.09
N PRO A 214 16.75 2.80 7.30
CA PRO A 214 16.42 1.45 7.74
C PRO A 214 17.29 1.03 8.93
N ILE A 215 16.65 0.46 9.94
CA ILE A 215 17.33 -0.09 11.14
C ILE A 215 17.95 -1.47 10.88
N ALA A 216 17.43 -2.19 9.87
CA ALA A 216 17.93 -3.51 9.51
C ALA A 216 17.80 -3.74 8.00
N ARG A 217 18.72 -4.57 7.50
CA ARG A 217 18.68 -5.12 6.14
C ARG A 217 18.68 -6.63 6.25
N LEU A 218 17.65 -7.24 5.71
CA LEU A 218 17.52 -8.69 5.70
C LEU A 218 17.95 -9.19 4.31
N PRO A 219 19.06 -9.96 4.24
CA PRO A 219 19.59 -10.40 2.97
C PRO A 219 18.63 -11.38 2.28
N TYR A 220 18.34 -11.12 1.02
CA TYR A 220 17.47 -11.95 0.19
C TYR A 220 18.12 -12.18 -1.17
N ARG A 221 17.95 -13.37 -1.77
CA ARG A 221 18.57 -13.71 -3.07
C ARG A 221 17.81 -13.17 -4.29
N GLY A 222 16.63 -12.60 -4.10
CA GLY A 222 15.78 -12.02 -5.12
C GLY A 222 15.38 -10.59 -4.80
N ARG A 223 14.59 -9.96 -5.66
CA ARG A 223 13.97 -8.66 -5.37
C ARG A 223 12.73 -8.88 -4.52
N SER A 224 12.57 -8.15 -3.45
CA SER A 224 11.33 -8.18 -2.66
C SER A 224 10.25 -7.33 -3.38
N ALA A 225 9.73 -7.87 -4.50
CA ALA A 225 8.77 -7.16 -5.34
C ALA A 225 7.37 -7.08 -4.72
N VAL A 226 7.03 -8.04 -3.87
CA VAL A 226 5.81 -8.06 -3.06
C VAL A 226 6.19 -8.46 -1.65
N ILE A 227 5.69 -7.72 -0.67
CA ILE A 227 5.88 -8.00 0.76
C ILE A 227 4.52 -7.97 1.44
N GLN A 228 4.27 -8.94 2.30
CA GLN A 228 3.06 -8.97 3.11
C GLN A 228 3.37 -9.55 4.49
N ALA A 229 3.06 -8.79 5.53
CA ALA A 229 3.13 -9.26 6.91
C ALA A 229 1.89 -10.11 7.24
N ASN A 230 2.08 -11.13 8.07
CA ASN A 230 0.97 -11.91 8.60
C ASN A 230 0.27 -11.11 9.71
N PRO A 231 -1.06 -10.94 9.67
CA PRO A 231 -1.76 -10.09 10.65
C PRO A 231 -1.82 -10.71 12.05
N ARG A 232 -1.53 -12.00 12.19
CA ARG A 232 -1.68 -12.74 13.46
C ARG A 232 -0.37 -13.23 14.06
N TYR A 233 0.57 -13.61 13.21
CA TYR A 233 1.83 -14.21 13.64
C TYR A 233 3.00 -13.30 13.27
N ASN A 234 4.07 -13.34 14.07
CA ASN A 234 5.29 -12.60 13.77
C ASN A 234 6.06 -13.26 12.61
N MET A 235 5.51 -13.15 11.43
CA MET A 235 6.08 -13.64 10.19
C MET A 235 5.66 -12.76 9.02
N PHE A 236 6.44 -12.75 7.97
CA PHE A 236 6.09 -12.09 6.72
C PHE A 236 6.56 -12.92 5.53
N ALA A 237 6.02 -12.63 4.37
CA ALA A 237 6.41 -13.25 3.12
C ALA A 237 6.93 -12.20 2.14
N THR A 238 7.96 -12.56 1.39
CA THR A 238 8.44 -11.81 0.24
C THR A 238 8.30 -12.67 -1.01
N ALA A 239 8.01 -12.03 -2.12
CA ALA A 239 7.87 -12.72 -3.40
C ALA A 239 8.48 -11.93 -4.55
N ASP A 240 9.12 -12.67 -5.49
CA ASP A 240 9.48 -12.26 -6.84
C ASP A 240 9.30 -13.45 -7.78
N ARG A 241 10.34 -14.26 -7.97
CA ARG A 241 10.29 -15.53 -8.70
C ARG A 241 9.89 -16.67 -7.80
N GLU A 242 10.22 -16.53 -6.53
CA GLU A 242 9.98 -17.48 -5.45
C GLU A 242 9.24 -16.76 -4.34
N ILE A 243 8.51 -17.51 -3.54
CA ILE A 243 7.90 -17.02 -2.30
C ILE A 243 8.77 -17.49 -1.15
N VAL A 244 9.21 -16.54 -0.32
CA VAL A 244 10.01 -16.82 0.87
C VAL A 244 9.24 -16.37 2.10
N PHE A 245 9.14 -17.27 3.08
CA PHE A 245 8.56 -16.99 4.39
C PHE A 245 9.68 -16.68 5.38
N TRP A 246 9.54 -15.56 6.07
CA TRP A 246 10.46 -15.09 7.10
C TRP A 246 9.84 -15.37 8.46
N LEU A 247 10.57 -16.11 9.27
CA LEU A 247 10.18 -16.50 10.62
C LEU A 247 11.15 -15.89 11.62
N PRO A 248 10.73 -15.60 12.88
CA PRO A 248 11.65 -15.21 13.92
C PRO A 248 12.66 -16.33 14.18
N ASP A 249 13.89 -15.96 14.51
CA ASP A 249 14.93 -16.90 14.90
C ASP A 249 14.70 -17.30 16.38
N ASP A 250 14.53 -18.59 16.63
CA ASP A 250 14.37 -19.12 17.99
C ASP A 250 15.66 -19.06 18.82
N ASN A 251 16.83 -18.90 18.17
CA ASN A 251 18.14 -18.77 18.81
C ASN A 251 18.93 -17.58 18.20
N PRO A 252 18.52 -16.34 18.48
CA PRO A 252 19.22 -15.18 17.93
C PRO A 252 20.68 -15.16 18.46
N LYS A 253 21.63 -15.24 17.53
CA LYS A 253 23.03 -15.00 17.88
C LYS A 253 23.17 -13.56 18.34
N PRO A 254 23.92 -13.30 19.44
CA PRO A 254 24.18 -11.93 19.84
C PRO A 254 24.88 -11.19 18.68
N PRO A 255 24.60 -9.88 18.48
CA PRO A 255 25.24 -9.13 17.43
C PRO A 255 26.75 -9.21 17.56
N GLU A 256 27.44 -9.58 16.49
CA GLU A 256 28.88 -9.52 16.42
C GLU A 256 29.32 -8.07 16.65
N LYS A 257 30.24 -7.89 17.63
CA LYS A 257 30.73 -6.57 18.06
C LYS A 257 31.68 -5.97 17.02
#